data_de2eed89c24a706d0e13d57594ca2dd0
#
_entry.id   de2eed89c24a706d0e13d57594ca2dd0
#
_cell.length_a   1.000
_cell.length_b   1.000
_cell.length_c   1.000
_cell.angle_alpha   90.00
_cell.angle_beta   90.00
_cell.angle_gamma   90.00
#
_symmetry.space_group_name_H-M   'P 1'
#
loop_
_entity.id
_entity.type
_entity.pdbx_description
1 polymer ?
#
loop_
_entity_poly.entity_id
_entity_poly.type
_entity_poly.pdbx_seq_one_letter_code
_entity_poly.pdbx_strand_id
1 'polypeptide(L)'
;MSKLKEYMKSRGIKTFTHQPVDELPKLITENINGGRYYVSPTGEKYPSITTVLSERGKEGIIAWRKKVGEEKATYIANEAARRGTAVHKLVEQYLNNEDLSDAGVLPLALFTVMKEELDKIDNIKIQEGSLYSDEYKVAGQVDCIADYDGKPCIIDFKTSTKEKKEEWIENYFIQGAAYAEMYKERYGTDIEDIVILIVTEQGLNQVFHKKKQDYLSQLKEAIENFNGNNNT
;
A
#
# COMPACT_ATOMS: atom_id res chain seq x y z
N MET A 1 0.07 -30.18 -6.06
CA MET A 1 0.44 -29.01 -6.87
C MET A 1 -0.41 -29.00 -8.13
N SER A 2 -0.91 -27.83 -8.60
CA SER A 2 -1.68 -27.81 -9.85
C SER A 2 -0.76 -28.04 -11.06
N LYS A 3 -1.29 -28.68 -12.12
CA LYS A 3 -0.55 -28.87 -13.39
C LYS A 3 0.05 -27.58 -13.96
N LEU A 4 -0.62 -26.45 -13.70
CA LEU A 4 -0.16 -25.12 -14.08
C LEU A 4 1.14 -24.73 -13.36
N LYS A 5 1.22 -24.95 -12.03
CA LYS A 5 2.45 -24.68 -11.25
C LYS A 5 3.64 -25.52 -11.73
N GLU A 6 3.40 -26.78 -12.07
CA GLU A 6 4.45 -27.66 -12.64
C GLU A 6 4.91 -27.17 -14.02
N TYR A 7 3.97 -26.75 -14.87
CA TYR A 7 4.29 -26.16 -16.17
C TYR A 7 5.09 -24.85 -16.04
N MET A 8 4.66 -23.93 -15.18
CA MET A 8 5.36 -22.67 -14.93
C MET A 8 6.79 -22.92 -14.42
N LYS A 9 6.96 -23.83 -13.46
CA LYS A 9 8.26 -24.23 -12.92
C LYS A 9 9.17 -24.83 -14.00
N SER A 10 8.63 -25.67 -14.90
CA SER A 10 9.41 -26.27 -16.01
C SER A 10 9.91 -25.24 -17.03
N ARG A 11 9.26 -24.06 -17.09
CA ARG A 11 9.62 -22.93 -17.96
C ARG A 11 10.47 -21.89 -17.26
N GLY A 12 10.84 -22.08 -16.00
CA GLY A 12 11.57 -21.09 -15.21
C GLY A 12 10.74 -19.84 -14.87
N ILE A 13 9.40 -19.93 -14.96
CA ILE A 13 8.51 -18.84 -14.58
C ILE A 13 8.41 -18.83 -13.06
N LYS A 14 8.67 -17.68 -12.42
CA LYS A 14 8.53 -17.49 -10.98
C LYS A 14 7.09 -17.84 -10.55
N THR A 15 6.98 -18.63 -9.51
CA THR A 15 5.72 -18.90 -8.82
C THR A 15 5.87 -18.55 -7.35
N PHE A 16 4.86 -17.94 -6.78
CA PHE A 16 4.85 -17.45 -5.41
C PHE A 16 4.17 -18.47 -4.49
N THR A 17 4.74 -18.66 -3.29
CA THR A 17 4.15 -19.46 -2.23
C THR A 17 3.22 -18.59 -1.40
N HIS A 18 2.04 -19.11 -1.08
CA HIS A 18 1.08 -18.45 -0.21
C HIS A 18 0.99 -19.19 1.11
N GLN A 19 1.09 -18.45 2.20
CA GLN A 19 0.92 -18.92 3.58
C GLN A 19 -0.16 -18.04 4.23
N PRO A 20 -1.44 -18.14 3.78
CA PRO A 20 -2.49 -17.26 4.25
C PRO A 20 -2.66 -17.38 5.76
N VAL A 21 -2.87 -16.26 6.40
CA VAL A 21 -3.34 -16.17 7.78
C VAL A 21 -4.87 -16.25 7.80
N ASP A 22 -5.46 -16.41 8.97
CA ASP A 22 -6.91 -16.34 9.12
C ASP A 22 -7.41 -15.00 8.57
N GLU A 23 -8.35 -15.06 7.62
CA GLU A 23 -8.87 -13.86 6.98
C GLU A 23 -9.69 -13.03 7.98
N LEU A 24 -9.34 -11.76 8.09
CA LEU A 24 -10.24 -10.79 8.70
C LEU A 24 -11.44 -10.54 7.78
N PRO A 25 -12.64 -10.34 8.36
CA PRO A 25 -13.79 -10.01 7.54
C PRO A 25 -13.50 -8.74 6.73
N LYS A 26 -13.92 -8.73 5.46
CA LYS A 26 -13.79 -7.55 4.61
C LYS A 26 -14.56 -6.40 5.25
N LEU A 27 -13.84 -5.33 5.63
CA LEU A 27 -14.44 -4.17 6.27
C LEU A 27 -15.27 -3.36 5.27
N ILE A 28 -16.43 -2.92 5.71
CA ILE A 28 -17.25 -1.99 4.93
C ILE A 28 -16.57 -0.62 4.95
N THR A 29 -16.53 0.05 3.81
CA THR A 29 -15.97 1.40 3.70
C THR A 29 -17.07 2.44 3.52
N GLU A 30 -16.91 3.57 4.19
CA GLU A 30 -17.79 4.74 4.08
C GLU A 30 -16.95 5.98 3.76
N ASN A 31 -17.55 6.95 3.06
CA ASN A 31 -16.93 8.26 2.88
C ASN A 31 -17.59 9.24 3.85
N ILE A 32 -16.80 9.78 4.76
CA ILE A 32 -17.26 10.77 5.75
C ILE A 32 -16.42 12.03 5.58
N ASN A 33 -17.04 13.15 5.24
CA ASN A 33 -16.39 14.45 5.03
C ASN A 33 -15.20 14.40 4.03
N GLY A 34 -15.30 13.54 3.00
CA GLY A 34 -14.26 13.36 1.99
C GLY A 34 -13.12 12.41 2.40
N GLY A 35 -13.14 11.89 3.63
CA GLY A 35 -12.23 10.85 4.12
C GLY A 35 -12.82 9.45 4.03
N ARG A 36 -11.97 8.44 3.78
CA ARG A 36 -12.38 7.03 3.82
C ARG A 36 -12.34 6.53 5.25
N TYR A 37 -13.43 5.90 5.67
CA TYR A 37 -13.56 5.22 6.95
C TYR A 37 -13.89 3.75 6.74
N TYR A 38 -13.46 2.91 7.66
CA TYR A 38 -13.76 1.50 7.71
C TYR A 38 -14.62 1.19 8.93
N VAL A 39 -15.64 0.36 8.74
CA VAL A 39 -16.49 -0.10 9.85
C VAL A 39 -15.91 -1.40 10.39
N SER A 40 -15.51 -1.39 11.66
CA SER A 40 -14.99 -2.58 12.33
C SER A 40 -16.10 -3.62 12.56
N PRO A 41 -15.77 -4.88 12.87
CA PRO A 41 -16.77 -5.90 13.21
C PRO A 41 -17.65 -5.53 14.43
N THR A 42 -17.19 -4.64 15.30
CA THR A 42 -17.95 -4.12 16.45
C THR A 42 -18.81 -2.90 16.10
N GLY A 43 -18.76 -2.42 14.86
CA GLY A 43 -19.50 -1.24 14.39
C GLY A 43 -18.80 0.09 14.57
N GLU A 44 -17.59 0.09 15.14
CA GLU A 44 -16.78 1.31 15.26
C GLU A 44 -16.25 1.77 13.90
N LYS A 45 -16.22 3.10 13.68
CA LYS A 45 -15.76 3.69 12.43
C LYS A 45 -14.36 4.26 12.58
N TYR A 46 -13.39 3.65 11.91
CA TYR A 46 -12.01 4.09 11.94
C TYR A 46 -11.62 4.76 10.63
N PRO A 47 -10.99 5.96 10.67
CA PRO A 47 -10.45 6.57 9.47
C PRO A 47 -9.39 5.67 8.85
N SER A 48 -9.27 5.68 7.51
CA SER A 48 -8.13 5.03 6.88
C SER A 48 -6.84 5.74 7.26
N ILE A 49 -5.74 4.98 7.42
CA ILE A 49 -4.42 5.60 7.67
C ILE A 49 -4.06 6.62 6.59
N THR A 50 -4.45 6.40 5.34
CA THR A 50 -4.23 7.36 4.25
C THR A 50 -5.05 8.63 4.43
N THR A 51 -6.26 8.56 5.01
CA THR A 51 -7.06 9.74 5.39
C THR A 51 -6.37 10.52 6.48
N VAL A 52 -5.89 9.85 7.53
CA VAL A 52 -5.12 10.48 8.61
C VAL A 52 -3.88 11.19 8.07
N LEU A 53 -3.08 10.51 7.26
CA LEU A 53 -1.83 11.04 6.73
C LEU A 53 -2.03 12.15 5.67
N SER A 54 -3.22 12.23 5.04
CA SER A 54 -3.52 13.29 4.07
C SER A 54 -3.51 14.69 4.69
N GLU A 55 -3.80 14.81 5.98
CA GLU A 55 -3.75 16.11 6.69
C GLU A 55 -2.32 16.66 6.77
N ARG A 56 -1.30 15.80 6.87
CA ARG A 56 0.12 16.22 6.93
C ARG A 56 0.60 16.96 5.67
N GLY A 57 0.01 16.65 4.51
CA GLY A 57 0.37 17.27 3.21
C GLY A 57 -0.64 18.27 2.67
N LYS A 58 -1.71 18.54 3.40
CA LYS A 58 -2.89 19.28 2.93
C LYS A 58 -2.56 20.67 2.39
N GLU A 59 -1.78 21.44 3.14
CA GLU A 59 -1.38 22.79 2.74
C GLU A 59 -0.57 22.79 1.43
N GLY A 60 0.37 21.86 1.30
CA GLY A 60 1.17 21.71 0.09
C GLY A 60 0.31 21.32 -1.13
N ILE A 61 -0.66 20.45 -0.94
CA ILE A 61 -1.61 20.05 -2.00
C ILE A 61 -2.48 21.25 -2.39
N ILE A 62 -3.00 22.01 -1.43
CA ILE A 62 -3.81 23.22 -1.69
C ILE A 62 -2.99 24.25 -2.47
N ALA A 63 -1.75 24.53 -2.03
CA ALA A 63 -0.86 25.45 -2.71
C ALA A 63 -0.53 24.99 -4.15
N TRP A 64 -0.27 23.70 -4.34
CA TRP A 64 -0.03 23.12 -5.66
C TRP A 64 -1.26 23.23 -6.57
N ARG A 65 -2.46 22.88 -6.08
CA ARG A 65 -3.72 23.00 -6.83
C ARG A 65 -3.98 24.43 -7.26
N LYS A 66 -3.77 25.39 -6.35
CA LYS A 66 -3.88 26.82 -6.65
C LYS A 66 -2.89 27.28 -7.74
N LYS A 67 -1.66 26.73 -7.73
CA LYS A 67 -0.61 27.07 -8.71
C LYS A 67 -0.89 26.50 -10.11
N VAL A 68 -1.37 25.25 -10.22
CA VAL A 68 -1.58 24.58 -11.51
C VAL A 68 -2.99 24.75 -12.07
N GLY A 69 -3.93 25.19 -11.24
CA GLY A 69 -5.37 25.28 -11.55
C GLY A 69 -6.13 24.01 -11.20
N GLU A 70 -7.35 24.16 -10.68
CA GLU A 70 -8.16 23.06 -10.15
C GLU A 70 -8.47 21.97 -11.17
N GLU A 71 -8.85 22.35 -12.40
CA GLU A 71 -9.17 21.40 -13.46
C GLU A 71 -7.96 20.52 -13.82
N LYS A 72 -6.80 21.16 -14.04
CA LYS A 72 -5.55 20.46 -14.37
C LYS A 72 -5.07 19.59 -13.21
N ALA A 73 -5.18 20.07 -11.97
CA ALA A 73 -4.80 19.31 -10.79
C ALA A 73 -5.67 18.07 -10.62
N THR A 74 -6.98 18.21 -10.85
CA THR A 74 -7.93 17.10 -10.80
C THR A 74 -7.65 16.08 -11.90
N TYR A 75 -7.37 16.51 -13.11
CA TYR A 75 -6.96 15.61 -14.19
C TYR A 75 -5.70 14.83 -13.84
N ILE A 76 -4.65 15.50 -13.34
CA ILE A 76 -3.39 14.85 -12.93
C ILE A 76 -3.64 13.82 -11.82
N ALA A 77 -4.45 14.16 -10.82
CA ALA A 77 -4.78 13.26 -9.72
C ALA A 77 -5.55 12.01 -10.19
N ASN A 78 -6.52 12.19 -11.08
CA ASN A 78 -7.30 11.08 -11.65
C ASN A 78 -6.43 10.14 -12.50
N GLU A 79 -5.54 10.69 -13.34
CA GLU A 79 -4.62 9.88 -14.12
C GLU A 79 -3.64 9.11 -13.23
N ALA A 80 -3.13 9.73 -12.18
CA ALA A 80 -2.26 9.05 -11.20
C ALA A 80 -3.01 7.91 -10.48
N ALA A 81 -4.25 8.14 -10.06
CA ALA A 81 -5.08 7.12 -9.41
C ALA A 81 -5.39 5.95 -10.36
N ARG A 82 -5.80 6.25 -11.61
CA ARG A 82 -6.09 5.23 -12.63
C ARG A 82 -4.87 4.37 -12.93
N ARG A 83 -3.69 5.00 -13.12
CA ARG A 83 -2.43 4.32 -13.33
C ARG A 83 -2.07 3.43 -12.14
N GLY A 84 -2.16 3.97 -10.92
CA GLY A 84 -1.90 3.22 -9.69
C GLY A 84 -2.77 1.98 -9.59
N THR A 85 -4.09 2.13 -9.71
CA THR A 85 -5.04 1.00 -9.66
C THR A 85 -4.72 -0.08 -10.70
N ALA A 86 -4.37 0.32 -11.92
CA ALA A 86 -4.06 -0.64 -12.98
C ALA A 86 -2.76 -1.42 -12.69
N VAL A 87 -1.72 -0.75 -12.16
CA VAL A 87 -0.46 -1.42 -11.78
C VAL A 87 -0.69 -2.35 -10.59
N HIS A 88 -1.39 -1.91 -9.52
CA HIS A 88 -1.71 -2.75 -8.37
C HIS A 88 -2.44 -4.03 -8.79
N LYS A 89 -3.41 -3.93 -9.71
CA LYS A 89 -4.11 -5.10 -10.23
C LYS A 89 -3.18 -6.09 -10.94
N LEU A 90 -2.22 -5.61 -11.74
CA LEU A 90 -1.23 -6.48 -12.39
C LEU A 90 -0.30 -7.13 -11.35
N VAL A 91 0.14 -6.38 -10.35
CA VAL A 91 0.94 -6.91 -9.23
C VAL A 91 0.18 -7.98 -8.47
N GLU A 92 -1.07 -7.71 -8.10
CA GLU A 92 -1.95 -8.65 -7.42
C GLU A 92 -2.08 -9.97 -8.20
N GLN A 93 -2.42 -9.89 -9.49
CA GLN A 93 -2.55 -11.07 -10.34
C GLN A 93 -1.22 -11.85 -10.45
N TYR A 94 -0.11 -11.14 -10.63
CA TYR A 94 1.21 -11.76 -10.71
C TYR A 94 1.57 -12.51 -9.45
N LEU A 95 1.43 -11.87 -8.29
CA LEU A 95 1.71 -12.48 -7.00
C LEU A 95 0.75 -13.64 -6.67
N ASN A 96 -0.48 -13.62 -7.19
CA ASN A 96 -1.44 -14.73 -7.10
C ASN A 96 -1.15 -15.89 -8.07
N ASN A 97 -0.11 -15.78 -8.90
CA ASN A 97 0.17 -16.74 -9.98
C ASN A 97 -0.98 -16.85 -11.00
N GLU A 98 -1.63 -15.74 -11.28
CA GLU A 98 -2.72 -15.63 -12.26
C GLU A 98 -2.21 -15.05 -13.59
N ASP A 99 -3.00 -15.23 -14.65
CA ASP A 99 -2.75 -14.58 -15.92
C ASP A 99 -2.99 -13.07 -15.80
N LEU A 100 -2.09 -12.27 -16.38
CA LEU A 100 -2.22 -10.82 -16.33
C LEU A 100 -3.36 -10.35 -17.24
N SER A 101 -4.23 -9.51 -16.68
CA SER A 101 -5.29 -8.84 -17.45
C SER A 101 -4.70 -7.79 -18.40
N ASP A 102 -5.44 -7.45 -19.45
CA ASP A 102 -5.11 -6.27 -20.26
C ASP A 102 -5.31 -4.99 -19.43
N ALA A 103 -4.25 -4.27 -19.24
CA ALA A 103 -4.22 -3.02 -18.45
C ALA A 103 -3.75 -1.83 -19.28
N GLY A 104 -3.49 -2.02 -20.57
CA GLY A 104 -2.92 -1.01 -21.47
C GLY A 104 -1.39 -0.90 -21.36
N VAL A 105 -0.82 -0.12 -22.26
CA VAL A 105 0.64 -0.08 -22.50
C VAL A 105 1.42 0.45 -21.27
N LEU A 106 1.02 1.59 -20.72
CA LEU A 106 1.78 2.21 -19.64
C LEU A 106 1.75 1.41 -18.34
N PRO A 107 0.61 0.94 -17.82
CA PRO A 107 0.60 0.08 -16.63
C PRO A 107 1.40 -1.21 -16.83
N LEU A 108 1.32 -1.84 -17.98
CA LEU A 108 2.11 -3.05 -18.28
C LEU A 108 3.62 -2.77 -18.31
N ALA A 109 4.04 -1.63 -18.88
CA ALA A 109 5.44 -1.22 -18.88
C ALA A 109 5.95 -0.98 -17.45
N LEU A 110 5.18 -0.27 -16.62
CA LEU A 110 5.52 -0.02 -15.20
C LEU A 110 5.61 -1.32 -14.42
N PHE A 111 4.64 -2.21 -14.57
CA PHE A 111 4.67 -3.55 -13.96
C PHE A 111 5.93 -4.32 -14.39
N THR A 112 6.29 -4.28 -15.67
CA THR A 112 7.47 -4.97 -16.20
C THR A 112 8.77 -4.46 -15.58
N VAL A 113 8.87 -3.16 -15.35
CA VAL A 113 10.02 -2.57 -14.62
C VAL A 113 10.03 -3.03 -13.16
N MET A 114 8.88 -3.08 -12.51
CA MET A 114 8.79 -3.50 -11.09
C MET A 114 9.04 -4.99 -10.89
N LYS A 115 8.86 -5.81 -11.93
CA LYS A 115 8.86 -7.27 -11.87
C LYS A 115 10.11 -7.87 -11.21
N GLU A 116 11.29 -7.32 -11.44
CA GLU A 116 12.54 -7.78 -10.82
C GLU A 116 12.48 -7.72 -9.29
N GLU A 117 11.86 -6.68 -8.74
CA GLU A 117 11.68 -6.54 -7.30
C GLU A 117 10.53 -7.43 -6.80
N LEU A 118 9.46 -7.59 -7.58
CA LEU A 118 8.37 -8.50 -7.24
C LEU A 118 8.85 -9.96 -7.16
N ASP A 119 9.85 -10.36 -7.97
CA ASP A 119 10.42 -11.71 -7.97
C ASP A 119 11.17 -12.05 -6.66
N LYS A 120 11.50 -11.06 -5.81
CA LYS A 120 12.08 -11.24 -4.47
C LYS A 120 11.03 -11.53 -3.40
N ILE A 121 9.75 -11.37 -3.72
CA ILE A 121 8.64 -11.65 -2.80
C ILE A 121 8.35 -13.15 -2.79
N ASP A 122 8.04 -13.69 -1.61
CA ASP A 122 7.54 -15.06 -1.43
C ASP A 122 6.79 -15.20 -0.09
N ASN A 123 6.26 -16.39 0.22
CA ASN A 123 5.56 -16.68 1.48
C ASN A 123 4.47 -15.64 1.80
N ILE A 124 3.63 -15.33 0.81
CA ILE A 124 2.62 -14.28 0.89
C ILE A 124 1.57 -14.66 1.94
N LYS A 125 1.36 -13.79 2.92
CA LYS A 125 0.41 -13.96 4.02
C LYS A 125 -0.89 -13.23 3.77
N ILE A 126 -0.81 -11.98 3.34
CA ILE A 126 -1.95 -11.11 3.02
C ILE A 126 -1.63 -10.37 1.73
N GLN A 127 -2.65 -10.22 0.88
CA GLN A 127 -2.61 -9.40 -0.32
C GLN A 127 -3.93 -8.65 -0.43
N GLU A 128 -3.87 -7.32 -0.63
CA GLU A 128 -5.04 -6.43 -0.71
C GLU A 128 -6.00 -6.63 0.48
N GLY A 129 -5.46 -6.86 1.67
CA GLY A 129 -6.21 -7.21 2.88
C GLY A 129 -6.59 -6.01 3.73
N SER A 130 -7.82 -6.04 4.29
CA SER A 130 -8.26 -5.02 5.24
C SER A 130 -7.72 -5.31 6.64
N LEU A 131 -7.09 -4.31 7.23
CA LEU A 131 -6.57 -4.33 8.60
C LEU A 131 -7.15 -3.17 9.41
N TYR A 132 -7.23 -3.32 10.72
CA TYR A 132 -7.63 -2.26 11.64
C TYR A 132 -6.97 -2.45 13.00
N SER A 133 -6.89 -1.35 13.74
CA SER A 133 -6.41 -1.31 15.11
C SER A 133 -7.45 -0.66 16.01
N ASP A 134 -7.82 -1.36 17.05
CA ASP A 134 -8.67 -0.81 18.13
C ASP A 134 -7.85 0.07 19.07
N GLU A 135 -6.54 -0.15 19.16
CA GLU A 135 -5.62 0.68 19.96
C GLU A 135 -5.39 2.04 19.30
N TYR A 136 -5.03 2.04 18.01
CA TYR A 136 -4.74 3.27 17.28
C TYR A 136 -5.99 3.94 16.68
N LYS A 137 -7.16 3.26 16.68
CA LYS A 137 -8.41 3.75 16.08
C LYS A 137 -8.28 4.13 14.60
N VAL A 138 -7.54 3.33 13.86
CA VAL A 138 -7.30 3.49 12.42
C VAL A 138 -7.46 2.16 11.70
N ALA A 139 -7.70 2.24 10.40
CA ALA A 139 -7.83 1.06 9.55
C ALA A 139 -7.18 1.31 8.17
N GLY A 140 -7.15 0.29 7.33
CA GLY A 140 -6.70 0.44 5.94
C GLY A 140 -6.65 -0.89 5.20
N GLN A 141 -6.29 -0.81 3.93
CA GLN A 141 -6.03 -1.96 3.08
C GLN A 141 -4.53 -2.01 2.80
N VAL A 142 -3.88 -3.07 3.27
CA VAL A 142 -2.46 -3.30 3.02
C VAL A 142 -2.29 -3.96 1.67
N ASP A 143 -1.32 -3.51 0.89
CA ASP A 143 -1.06 -4.06 -0.44
C ASP A 143 -0.53 -5.50 -0.34
N CYS A 144 0.51 -5.74 0.48
CA CYS A 144 1.08 -7.07 0.64
C CYS A 144 1.78 -7.23 2.00
N ILE A 145 1.60 -8.40 2.63
CA ILE A 145 2.40 -8.88 3.76
C ILE A 145 3.01 -10.20 3.34
N ALA A 146 4.33 -10.24 3.21
CA ALA A 146 5.05 -11.37 2.65
C ALA A 146 6.52 -11.34 3.09
N ASP A 147 7.29 -12.36 2.72
CA ASP A 147 8.73 -12.27 2.80
C ASP A 147 9.26 -11.49 1.58
N TYR A 148 10.18 -10.57 1.80
CA TYR A 148 10.96 -9.89 0.78
C TYR A 148 12.45 -10.18 1.01
N ASP A 149 13.12 -10.77 0.03
CA ASP A 149 14.46 -11.34 0.20
C ASP A 149 14.57 -12.26 1.43
N GLY A 150 13.52 -13.06 1.68
CA GLY A 150 13.46 -14.04 2.77
C GLY A 150 13.20 -13.44 4.16
N LYS A 151 12.83 -12.17 4.28
CA LYS A 151 12.47 -11.51 5.54
C LYS A 151 11.01 -11.07 5.53
N PRO A 152 10.25 -11.34 6.62
CA PRO A 152 8.88 -10.86 6.73
C PRO A 152 8.80 -9.32 6.68
N CYS A 153 7.99 -8.78 5.76
CA CYS A 153 7.87 -7.35 5.51
C CYS A 153 6.41 -6.94 5.31
N ILE A 154 6.12 -5.69 5.66
CA ILE A 154 5.00 -4.93 5.11
C ILE A 154 5.48 -4.33 3.79
N ILE A 155 4.81 -4.64 2.69
CA ILE A 155 5.21 -4.20 1.35
C ILE A 155 4.11 -3.33 0.76
N ASP A 156 4.50 -2.19 0.21
CA ASP A 156 3.59 -1.22 -0.38
C ASP A 156 4.09 -0.84 -1.78
N PHE A 157 3.20 -0.88 -2.77
CA PHE A 157 3.51 -0.62 -4.17
C PHE A 157 3.06 0.78 -4.56
N LYS A 158 3.93 1.54 -5.20
CA LYS A 158 3.63 2.91 -5.62
C LYS A 158 4.04 3.15 -7.06
N THR A 159 3.29 3.99 -7.73
CA THR A 159 3.66 4.53 -9.05
C THR A 159 3.94 6.01 -8.96
N SER A 160 4.89 6.49 -9.74
CA SER A 160 5.23 7.91 -9.80
C SER A 160 5.55 8.34 -11.24
N THR A 161 5.39 9.62 -11.55
CA THR A 161 5.88 10.19 -12.81
C THR A 161 7.39 10.38 -12.81
N LYS A 162 7.98 10.60 -11.62
CA LYS A 162 9.40 10.91 -11.45
C LYS A 162 9.95 10.21 -10.23
N GLU A 163 11.27 10.12 -10.18
CA GLU A 163 12.02 9.71 -9.00
C GLU A 163 11.56 10.47 -7.74
N LYS A 164 11.47 9.76 -6.63
CA LYS A 164 11.12 10.29 -5.31
C LYS A 164 12.35 10.36 -4.43
N LYS A 165 12.51 11.49 -3.74
CA LYS A 165 13.43 11.58 -2.64
C LYS A 165 12.79 11.02 -1.38
N GLU A 166 13.58 10.38 -0.56
CA GLU A 166 13.12 9.73 0.68
C GLU A 166 12.36 10.70 1.59
N GLU A 167 12.86 11.92 1.74
CA GLU A 167 12.25 12.99 2.55
C GLU A 167 10.82 13.40 2.10
N TRP A 168 10.45 13.07 0.85
CA TRP A 168 9.13 13.43 0.30
C TRP A 168 8.09 12.32 0.48
N ILE A 169 8.51 11.15 0.93
CA ILE A 169 7.68 9.95 1.00
C ILE A 169 7.57 9.38 2.42
N GLU A 170 7.92 10.15 3.44
CA GLU A 170 7.83 9.73 4.84
C GLU A 170 6.44 9.15 5.19
N ASN A 171 5.37 9.72 4.62
CA ASN A 171 4.02 9.21 4.80
C ASN A 171 3.84 7.75 4.35
N TYR A 172 4.61 7.26 3.38
CA TYR A 172 4.55 5.83 3.00
C TYR A 172 5.16 4.94 4.07
N PHE A 173 6.22 5.41 4.73
CA PHE A 173 6.85 4.66 5.82
C PHE A 173 5.95 4.63 7.07
N ILE A 174 5.30 5.75 7.39
CA ILE A 174 4.31 5.83 8.49
C ILE A 174 3.10 4.94 8.18
N GLN A 175 2.64 4.90 6.94
CA GLN A 175 1.58 3.99 6.49
C GLN A 175 1.98 2.53 6.68
N GLY A 176 3.20 2.15 6.31
CA GLY A 176 3.74 0.81 6.53
C GLY A 176 3.85 0.45 8.00
N ALA A 177 4.30 1.39 8.86
CA ALA A 177 4.36 1.21 10.30
C ALA A 177 2.96 0.97 10.91
N ALA A 178 1.96 1.71 10.44
CA ALA A 178 0.57 1.51 10.88
C ALA A 178 0.06 0.11 10.51
N TYR A 179 0.33 -0.38 9.30
CA TYR A 179 -0.06 -1.73 8.90
C TYR A 179 0.67 -2.81 9.71
N ALA A 180 1.94 -2.60 10.05
CA ALA A 180 2.68 -3.51 10.90
C ALA A 180 2.07 -3.61 12.32
N GLU A 181 1.65 -2.49 12.90
CA GLU A 181 0.99 -2.48 14.21
C GLU A 181 -0.42 -3.10 14.14
N MET A 182 -1.21 -2.79 13.11
CA MET A 182 -2.50 -3.44 12.88
C MET A 182 -2.35 -4.97 12.74
N TYR A 183 -1.34 -5.42 12.00
CA TYR A 183 -1.06 -6.84 11.81
C TYR A 183 -0.65 -7.51 13.12
N LYS A 184 0.23 -6.87 13.89
CA LYS A 184 0.64 -7.34 15.22
C LYS A 184 -0.54 -7.48 16.17
N GLU A 185 -1.44 -6.48 16.19
CA GLU A 185 -2.63 -6.50 17.04
C GLU A 185 -3.60 -7.64 16.67
N ARG A 186 -3.78 -7.91 15.37
CA ARG A 186 -4.74 -8.93 14.89
C ARG A 186 -4.19 -10.36 14.90
N TYR A 187 -2.90 -10.53 14.61
CA TYR A 187 -2.29 -11.86 14.41
C TYR A 187 -1.21 -12.20 15.43
N GLY A 188 -0.87 -11.31 16.33
CA GLY A 188 0.15 -11.53 17.36
C GLY A 188 1.59 -11.61 16.84
N THR A 189 1.80 -11.44 15.54
CA THR A 189 3.13 -11.53 14.91
C THR A 189 3.69 -10.13 14.67
N ASP A 190 4.89 -9.88 15.19
CA ASP A 190 5.57 -8.60 15.02
C ASP A 190 6.40 -8.59 13.73
N ILE A 191 6.04 -7.71 12.79
CA ILE A 191 6.80 -7.46 11.57
C ILE A 191 7.47 -6.10 11.72
N GLU A 192 8.80 -6.10 11.64
CA GLU A 192 9.60 -4.88 11.84
C GLU A 192 9.95 -4.17 10.54
N ASP A 193 10.07 -4.93 9.45
CA ASP A 193 10.57 -4.43 8.18
C ASP A 193 9.44 -3.92 7.29
N ILE A 194 9.68 -2.76 6.68
CA ILE A 194 8.80 -2.11 5.71
C ILE A 194 9.57 -1.97 4.40
N VAL A 195 8.94 -2.34 3.31
CA VAL A 195 9.49 -2.18 1.95
C VAL A 195 8.52 -1.35 1.12
N ILE A 196 8.98 -0.24 0.59
CA ILE A 196 8.23 0.56 -0.38
C ILE A 196 8.88 0.40 -1.75
N LEU A 197 8.12 -0.12 -2.71
CA LEU A 197 8.52 -0.28 -4.10
C LEU A 197 7.87 0.80 -4.95
N ILE A 198 8.67 1.68 -5.55
CA ILE A 198 8.17 2.77 -6.39
C ILE A 198 8.67 2.58 -7.82
N VAL A 199 7.77 2.39 -8.76
CA VAL A 199 8.10 2.43 -10.18
C VAL A 199 7.73 3.77 -10.80
N THR A 200 8.62 4.30 -11.63
CA THR A 200 8.42 5.61 -12.26
C THR A 200 8.14 5.48 -13.76
N GLU A 201 7.43 6.45 -14.36
CA GLU A 201 7.24 6.53 -15.81
C GLU A 201 8.55 6.73 -16.58
N GLN A 202 9.64 7.06 -15.88
CA GLN A 202 10.99 7.15 -16.44
C GLN A 202 11.70 5.78 -16.50
N GLY A 203 11.03 4.70 -16.07
CA GLY A 203 11.58 3.35 -16.06
C GLY A 203 12.54 3.08 -14.89
N LEU A 204 12.45 3.85 -13.82
CA LEU A 204 13.23 3.63 -12.60
C LEU A 204 12.43 2.83 -11.59
N ASN A 205 13.10 1.90 -10.94
CA ASN A 205 12.59 1.16 -9.81
C ASN A 205 13.34 1.63 -8.55
N GLN A 206 12.60 2.11 -7.56
CA GLN A 206 13.18 2.57 -6.30
C GLN A 206 12.68 1.66 -5.18
N VAL A 207 13.61 1.20 -4.35
CA VAL A 207 13.34 0.32 -3.21
C VAL A 207 13.79 1.01 -1.94
N PHE A 208 12.85 1.18 -1.01
CA PHE A 208 13.14 1.77 0.30
C PHE A 208 12.86 0.73 1.38
N HIS A 209 13.91 0.36 2.12
CA HIS A 209 13.81 -0.50 3.30
C HIS A 209 13.84 0.33 4.56
N LYS A 210 12.85 0.15 5.43
CA LYS A 210 12.71 0.89 6.68
C LYS A 210 12.33 -0.04 7.82
N LYS A 211 12.59 0.42 9.04
CA LYS A 211 12.11 -0.21 10.26
C LYS A 211 10.89 0.54 10.77
N LYS A 212 9.82 -0.17 11.13
CA LYS A 212 8.61 0.47 11.67
C LYS A 212 8.89 1.32 12.90
N GLN A 213 9.84 0.90 13.72
CA GLN A 213 10.19 1.55 14.96
C GLN A 213 10.61 3.02 14.76
N ASP A 214 11.21 3.32 13.60
CA ASP A 214 11.66 4.68 13.26
C ASP A 214 10.48 5.63 12.98
N TYR A 215 9.26 5.10 12.81
CA TYR A 215 8.07 5.86 12.38
C TYR A 215 6.89 5.78 13.36
N LEU A 216 7.01 5.05 14.48
CA LEU A 216 5.90 4.92 15.45
C LEU A 216 5.56 6.23 16.16
N SER A 217 6.55 7.09 16.42
CA SER A 217 6.31 8.41 17.02
C SER A 217 5.55 9.32 16.06
N GLN A 218 5.94 9.33 14.78
CA GLN A 218 5.26 10.12 13.74
C GLN A 218 3.84 9.57 13.46
N LEU A 219 3.63 8.25 13.57
CA LEU A 219 2.31 7.65 13.46
C LEU A 219 1.38 8.15 14.57
N LYS A 220 1.83 8.12 15.81
CA LYS A 220 1.04 8.61 16.96
C LYS A 220 0.72 10.09 16.83
N GLU A 221 1.71 10.89 16.51
CA GLU A 221 1.54 12.34 16.28
C GLU A 221 0.51 12.62 15.15
N ALA A 222 0.59 11.89 14.04
CA ALA A 222 -0.36 12.07 12.94
C ALA A 222 -1.80 11.76 13.34
N ILE A 223 -2.01 10.70 14.14
CA ILE A 223 -3.33 10.31 14.65
C ILE A 223 -3.85 11.35 15.66
N GLU A 224 -3.02 11.81 16.57
CA GLU A 224 -3.38 12.84 17.55
C GLU A 224 -3.79 14.15 16.87
N ASN A 225 -3.02 14.62 15.91
CA ASN A 225 -3.30 15.81 15.13
C ASN A 225 -4.61 15.68 14.32
N PHE A 226 -4.84 14.52 13.69
CA PHE A 226 -6.08 14.24 12.98
C PHE A 226 -7.30 14.30 13.89
N ASN A 227 -7.22 13.69 15.07
CA ASN A 227 -8.31 13.68 16.06
C ASN A 227 -8.55 15.07 16.66
N GLY A 228 -7.49 15.84 16.91
CA GLY A 228 -7.59 17.23 17.39
C GLY A 228 -8.33 18.13 16.42
N ASN A 229 -8.05 18.01 15.13
CA ASN A 229 -8.69 18.80 14.07
C ASN A 229 -10.16 18.42 13.81
N ASN A 230 -10.59 17.20 14.16
CA ASN A 230 -11.96 16.74 13.94
C ASN A 230 -12.87 16.93 15.17
N ASN A 231 -12.31 17.33 16.31
CA ASN A 231 -13.06 17.61 17.54
C ASN A 231 -13.34 19.11 17.76
N THR A 232 -12.91 19.97 16.83
CA THR A 232 -13.18 21.42 16.80
C THR A 232 -14.17 21.76 15.70
#